data_49403914e76ae0b955e9293dc5d0ed46
#
_entry.id   49403914e76ae0b955e9293dc5d0ed46
#
_cell.length_a   1.000
_cell.length_b   1.000
_cell.length_c   1.000
_cell.angle_alpha   90.00
_cell.angle_beta   90.00
_cell.angle_gamma   90.00
#
_symmetry.space_group_name_H-M   'P 1'
#
loop_
_entity.id
_entity.type
_entity.pdbx_description
1 polymer ?
#
loop_
_entity_poly.entity_id
_entity_poly.type
_entity_poly.pdbx_seq_one_letter_code
_entity_poly.pdbx_strand_id
1 'polypeptide(L)'
;MQRGVAYGVMAGALWGMVFLVPRVLPDFSPLLLSAGRYTMYGIVSLAAALPIARSLVKRLTRRDLGALVKLALAGNLLYYLLLTAAVHMIGIAPASLIVGVLPVTVTLLGRRDHGAVPLARLAWPLSLVVAGIACINIDVFTVADSTPVSIATKLIGLACAIGALACWTWFAVENARYLRRQTHFNGNEWSVLWGVVTGALGAALWLVVAVMPSGSLQAPLGDERWHSFWMLNLGLAVGASWLGNGLWNAASKRLPLTLSGQMIVFETLFALLYAFVYDQRLPRPLETAAILLLVAGVCWSVRQHADDDTSGATSIEEKAQPSVH
;
A
#
# COMPACT_ATOMS: atom_id res chain seq x y z
N MET A 1 20.22 -6.01 -9.02
CA MET A 1 19.75 -5.24 -7.86
C MET A 1 19.26 -3.83 -8.23
N GLN A 2 20.06 -2.93 -8.87
CA GLN A 2 19.68 -1.53 -9.18
C GLN A 2 18.34 -1.37 -9.93
N ARG A 3 18.08 -2.17 -10.98
CA ARG A 3 16.78 -2.12 -11.71
C ARG A 3 15.61 -2.49 -10.84
N GLY A 4 15.79 -3.42 -9.89
CA GLY A 4 14.72 -3.81 -8.95
C GLY A 4 14.37 -2.68 -7.98
N VAL A 5 15.39 -1.99 -7.47
CA VAL A 5 15.21 -0.80 -6.61
C VAL A 5 14.49 0.32 -7.39
N ALA A 6 14.92 0.61 -8.62
CA ALA A 6 14.25 1.61 -9.45
C ALA A 6 12.75 1.31 -9.66
N TYR A 7 12.40 0.05 -9.95
CA TYR A 7 10.99 -0.35 -10.07
C TYR A 7 10.23 -0.18 -8.74
N GLY A 8 10.85 -0.52 -7.60
CA GLY A 8 10.26 -0.32 -6.28
C GLY A 8 10.00 1.16 -5.96
N VAL A 9 10.96 2.03 -6.25
CA VAL A 9 10.82 3.49 -6.10
C VAL A 9 9.68 4.03 -6.97
N MET A 10 9.62 3.63 -8.25
CA MET A 10 8.57 4.06 -9.17
C MET A 10 7.18 3.56 -8.73
N ALA A 11 7.09 2.32 -8.25
CA ALA A 11 5.85 1.80 -7.68
C ALA A 11 5.41 2.63 -6.46
N GLY A 12 6.35 2.94 -5.55
CA GLY A 12 6.10 3.80 -4.40
C GLY A 12 5.62 5.20 -4.80
N ALA A 13 6.19 5.80 -5.83
CA ALA A 13 5.75 7.09 -6.34
C ALA A 13 4.29 7.05 -6.81
N LEU A 14 3.91 6.02 -7.56
CA LEU A 14 2.52 5.84 -8.01
C LEU A 14 1.56 5.56 -6.85
N TRP A 15 1.98 4.76 -5.88
CA TRP A 15 1.15 4.44 -4.71
C TRP A 15 0.98 5.63 -3.76
N GLY A 16 2.00 6.48 -3.61
CA GLY A 16 1.90 7.71 -2.81
C GLY A 16 0.76 8.64 -3.26
N MET A 17 0.37 8.62 -4.55
CA MET A 17 -0.77 9.40 -5.06
C MET A 17 -2.11 8.98 -4.45
N VAL A 18 -2.22 7.76 -3.93
CA VAL A 18 -3.43 7.23 -3.28
C VAL A 18 -3.85 8.07 -2.08
N PHE A 19 -2.88 8.63 -1.36
CA PHE A 19 -3.11 9.49 -0.20
C PHE A 19 -3.56 10.91 -0.58
N LEU A 20 -3.19 11.37 -1.78
CA LEU A 20 -3.50 12.72 -2.24
C LEU A 20 -4.98 12.86 -2.66
N VAL A 21 -5.55 11.85 -3.30
CA VAL A 21 -6.90 11.94 -3.87
C VAL A 21 -7.99 12.29 -2.84
N PRO A 22 -8.03 11.71 -1.61
CA PRO A 22 -8.98 12.12 -0.59
C PRO A 22 -8.82 13.60 -0.16
N ARG A 23 -7.61 14.15 -0.28
CA ARG A 23 -7.32 15.55 0.06
C ARG A 23 -7.76 16.51 -1.05
N VAL A 24 -7.66 16.09 -2.31
CA VAL A 24 -8.12 16.85 -3.50
C VAL A 24 -9.63 16.82 -3.63
N LEU A 25 -10.28 15.75 -3.18
CA LEU A 25 -11.72 15.53 -3.22
C LEU A 25 -12.32 15.42 -1.81
N PRO A 26 -12.18 16.46 -0.95
CA PRO A 26 -12.66 16.42 0.43
C PRO A 26 -14.18 16.46 0.53
N ASP A 27 -14.83 16.87 -0.55
CA ASP A 27 -16.28 16.96 -0.74
C ASP A 27 -16.95 15.62 -1.09
N PHE A 28 -16.14 14.57 -1.33
CA PHE A 28 -16.65 13.22 -1.51
C PHE A 28 -16.40 12.35 -0.28
N SER A 29 -17.42 11.62 0.16
CA SER A 29 -17.27 10.69 1.29
C SER A 29 -16.25 9.57 0.99
N PRO A 30 -15.60 8.99 2.02
CA PRO A 30 -14.70 7.84 1.86
C PRO A 30 -15.34 6.67 1.11
N LEU A 31 -16.65 6.46 1.29
CA LEU A 31 -17.39 5.41 0.60
C LEU A 31 -17.46 5.65 -0.92
N LEU A 32 -17.78 6.89 -1.33
CA LEU A 32 -17.82 7.27 -2.75
C LEU A 32 -16.43 7.16 -3.39
N LEU A 33 -15.38 7.66 -2.72
CA LEU A 33 -14.01 7.55 -3.22
C LEU A 33 -13.59 6.09 -3.41
N SER A 34 -13.97 5.21 -2.48
CA SER A 34 -13.69 3.77 -2.59
C SER A 34 -14.47 3.13 -3.74
N ALA A 35 -15.77 3.42 -3.85
CA ALA A 35 -16.62 2.92 -4.93
C ALA A 35 -16.09 3.34 -6.31
N GLY A 36 -15.79 4.62 -6.49
CA GLY A 36 -15.26 5.16 -7.75
C GLY A 36 -13.92 4.55 -8.15
N ARG A 37 -12.96 4.57 -7.23
CA ARG A 37 -11.62 4.02 -7.46
C ARG A 37 -11.68 2.55 -7.91
N TYR A 38 -12.40 1.72 -7.17
CA TYR A 38 -12.39 0.29 -7.46
C TYR A 38 -13.26 -0.11 -8.63
N THR A 39 -14.30 0.66 -8.95
CA THR A 39 -15.02 0.51 -10.22
C THR A 39 -14.09 0.77 -11.40
N MET A 40 -13.34 1.88 -11.39
CA MET A 40 -12.37 2.18 -12.45
C MET A 40 -11.25 1.14 -12.52
N TYR A 41 -10.74 0.67 -11.38
CA TYR A 41 -9.75 -0.40 -11.36
C TYR A 41 -10.30 -1.70 -11.94
N GLY A 42 -11.56 -2.02 -11.67
CA GLY A 42 -12.24 -3.16 -12.27
C GLY A 42 -12.35 -3.05 -13.79
N ILE A 43 -12.71 -1.89 -14.32
CA ILE A 43 -12.80 -1.63 -15.76
C ILE A 43 -11.42 -1.82 -16.43
N VAL A 44 -10.37 -1.23 -15.88
CA VAL A 44 -9.00 -1.37 -16.39
C VAL A 44 -8.55 -2.84 -16.34
N SER A 45 -8.81 -3.54 -15.23
CA SER A 45 -8.45 -4.94 -15.07
C SER A 45 -9.26 -5.86 -15.99
N LEU A 46 -10.52 -5.57 -16.22
CA LEU A 46 -11.36 -6.31 -17.14
C LEU A 46 -10.85 -6.16 -18.58
N ALA A 47 -10.50 -4.93 -18.99
CA ALA A 47 -9.89 -4.69 -20.30
C ALA A 47 -8.58 -5.48 -20.47
N ALA A 48 -7.73 -5.51 -19.43
CA ALA A 48 -6.49 -6.30 -19.42
C ALA A 48 -6.74 -7.82 -19.40
N ALA A 49 -7.88 -8.27 -18.85
CA ALA A 49 -8.27 -9.67 -18.82
C ALA A 49 -8.81 -10.19 -20.15
N LEU A 50 -9.43 -9.34 -20.98
CA LEU A 50 -10.14 -9.75 -22.22
C LEU A 50 -9.32 -10.68 -23.13
N PRO A 51 -8.03 -10.39 -23.44
CA PRO A 51 -7.25 -11.26 -24.33
C PRO A 51 -7.03 -12.68 -23.79
N ILE A 52 -7.04 -12.85 -22.47
CA ILE A 52 -6.72 -14.11 -21.77
C ILE A 52 -7.92 -14.69 -21.01
N ALA A 53 -9.09 -14.08 -21.11
CA ALA A 53 -10.28 -14.40 -20.31
C ALA A 53 -10.67 -15.88 -20.35
N ARG A 54 -10.69 -16.49 -21.54
CA ARG A 54 -11.04 -17.92 -21.71
C ARG A 54 -10.10 -18.84 -20.92
N SER A 55 -8.80 -18.51 -20.91
CA SER A 55 -7.80 -19.28 -20.18
C SER A 55 -7.94 -19.09 -18.66
N LEU A 56 -8.18 -17.85 -18.21
CA LEU A 56 -8.37 -17.53 -16.80
C LEU A 56 -9.59 -18.25 -16.22
N VAL A 57 -10.75 -18.13 -16.88
CA VAL A 57 -12.02 -18.73 -16.40
C VAL A 57 -11.94 -20.25 -16.34
N LYS A 58 -11.28 -20.92 -17.30
CA LYS A 58 -11.12 -22.38 -17.29
C LYS A 58 -10.29 -22.91 -16.12
N ARG A 59 -9.34 -22.10 -15.61
CA ARG A 59 -8.44 -22.47 -14.50
C ARG A 59 -8.95 -22.01 -13.15
N LEU A 60 -9.89 -21.05 -13.11
CA LEU A 60 -10.38 -20.43 -11.88
C LEU A 60 -11.24 -21.42 -11.08
N THR A 61 -10.81 -21.71 -9.86
CA THR A 61 -11.56 -22.56 -8.93
C THR A 61 -12.40 -21.74 -7.95
N ARG A 62 -13.39 -22.37 -7.31
CA ARG A 62 -14.17 -21.74 -6.22
C ARG A 62 -13.29 -21.31 -5.06
N ARG A 63 -12.20 -22.04 -4.81
CA ARG A 63 -11.22 -21.70 -3.76
C ARG A 63 -10.45 -20.43 -4.12
N ASP A 64 -10.02 -20.29 -5.37
CA ASP A 64 -9.35 -19.09 -5.86
C ASP A 64 -10.27 -17.87 -5.77
N LEU A 65 -11.52 -18.02 -6.20
CA LEU A 65 -12.50 -16.94 -6.13
C LEU A 65 -12.74 -16.51 -4.67
N GLY A 66 -12.89 -17.46 -3.75
CA GLY A 66 -13.01 -17.16 -2.32
C GLY A 66 -11.79 -16.45 -1.74
N ALA A 67 -10.57 -16.83 -2.18
CA ALA A 67 -9.34 -16.14 -1.79
C ALA A 67 -9.30 -14.71 -2.36
N LEU A 68 -9.60 -14.55 -3.66
CA LEU A 68 -9.64 -13.24 -4.33
C LEU A 68 -10.62 -12.27 -3.66
N VAL A 69 -11.82 -12.74 -3.29
CA VAL A 69 -12.82 -11.93 -2.60
C VAL A 69 -12.30 -11.46 -1.24
N LYS A 70 -11.75 -12.37 -0.42
CA LYS A 70 -11.18 -12.00 0.89
C LYS A 70 -10.04 -11.02 0.78
N LEU A 71 -9.12 -11.27 -0.17
CA LEU A 71 -7.97 -10.41 -0.42
C LEU A 71 -8.40 -9.04 -0.97
N ALA A 72 -9.43 -8.99 -1.84
CA ALA A 72 -9.97 -7.75 -2.37
C ALA A 72 -10.70 -6.92 -1.29
N LEU A 73 -11.48 -7.58 -0.43
CA LEU A 73 -12.14 -6.90 0.69
C LEU A 73 -11.13 -6.28 1.66
N ALA A 74 -10.15 -7.04 2.11
CA ALA A 74 -9.19 -6.55 3.09
C ALA A 74 -8.15 -5.62 2.45
N GLY A 75 -7.50 -6.04 1.35
CA GLY A 75 -6.37 -5.32 0.76
C GLY A 75 -6.75 -4.10 -0.08
N ASN A 76 -8.00 -4.02 -0.52
CA ASN A 76 -8.50 -2.90 -1.31
C ASN A 76 -9.64 -2.16 -0.60
N LEU A 77 -10.86 -2.74 -0.55
CA LEU A 77 -12.05 -2.00 -0.16
C LEU A 77 -11.97 -1.46 1.27
N LEU A 78 -11.80 -2.35 2.25
CA LEU A 78 -11.75 -1.96 3.66
C LEU A 78 -10.50 -1.13 3.96
N TYR A 79 -9.36 -1.52 3.40
CA TYR A 79 -8.14 -0.75 3.49
C TYR A 79 -8.33 0.70 3.04
N TYR A 80 -8.83 0.90 1.81
CA TYR A 80 -8.93 2.24 1.24
C TYR A 80 -10.04 3.07 1.88
N LEU A 81 -11.14 2.44 2.28
CA LEU A 81 -12.20 3.11 3.04
C LEU A 81 -11.66 3.66 4.38
N LEU A 82 -10.90 2.86 5.11
CA LEU A 82 -10.27 3.28 6.36
C LEU A 82 -9.18 4.32 6.13
N LEU A 83 -8.37 4.15 5.07
CA LEU A 83 -7.33 5.10 4.70
C LEU A 83 -7.91 6.48 4.35
N THR A 84 -8.94 6.52 3.50
CA THR A 84 -9.58 7.78 3.10
C THR A 84 -10.25 8.46 4.29
N ALA A 85 -10.89 7.69 5.17
CA ALA A 85 -11.45 8.21 6.41
C ALA A 85 -10.36 8.80 7.32
N ALA A 86 -9.23 8.11 7.46
CA ALA A 86 -8.09 8.62 8.22
C ALA A 86 -7.56 9.95 7.62
N VAL A 87 -7.33 9.98 6.30
CA VAL A 87 -6.84 11.19 5.61
C VAL A 87 -7.79 12.38 5.79
N HIS A 88 -9.10 12.15 5.74
CA HIS A 88 -10.09 13.21 6.00
C HIS A 88 -10.05 13.73 7.44
N MET A 89 -9.79 12.86 8.42
CA MET A 89 -9.85 13.19 9.85
C MET A 89 -8.54 13.75 10.40
N ILE A 90 -7.39 13.21 9.97
CA ILE A 90 -6.07 13.54 10.53
C ILE A 90 -5.04 14.00 9.49
N GLY A 91 -5.43 14.05 8.20
CA GLY A 91 -4.54 14.49 7.12
C GLY A 91 -3.63 13.40 6.55
N ILE A 92 -2.92 13.75 5.46
CA ILE A 92 -2.09 12.80 4.69
C ILE A 92 -0.88 12.35 5.50
N ALA A 93 -0.15 13.29 6.14
CA ALA A 93 1.12 12.99 6.80
C ALA A 93 0.97 11.94 7.91
N PRO A 94 0.07 12.09 8.92
CA PRO A 94 -0.11 11.06 9.93
C PRO A 94 -0.64 9.75 9.36
N ALA A 95 -1.60 9.79 8.43
CA ALA A 95 -2.16 8.58 7.83
C ALA A 95 -1.10 7.78 7.06
N SER A 96 -0.28 8.45 6.23
CA SER A 96 0.78 7.81 5.45
C SER A 96 1.91 7.26 6.32
N LEU A 97 2.26 7.94 7.41
CA LEU A 97 3.30 7.48 8.31
C LEU A 97 2.88 6.28 9.16
N ILE A 98 1.61 6.21 9.59
CA ILE A 98 1.08 5.02 10.25
C ILE A 98 1.08 3.83 9.29
N VAL A 99 0.59 3.99 8.07
CA VAL A 99 0.62 2.94 7.05
C VAL A 99 2.08 2.60 6.66
N GLY A 100 2.99 3.54 6.72
CA GLY A 100 4.43 3.35 6.51
C GLY A 100 5.13 2.34 7.43
N VAL A 101 4.43 1.87 8.50
CA VAL A 101 4.87 0.73 9.34
C VAL A 101 4.76 -0.61 8.62
N LEU A 102 4.09 -0.68 7.49
CA LEU A 102 3.84 -1.93 6.75
C LEU A 102 5.05 -2.86 6.63
N PRO A 103 6.27 -2.39 6.28
CA PRO A 103 7.43 -3.26 6.23
C PRO A 103 7.71 -3.99 7.54
N VAL A 104 7.48 -3.30 8.65
CA VAL A 104 7.67 -3.85 10.00
C VAL A 104 6.64 -4.93 10.31
N THR A 105 5.37 -4.60 10.13
CA THR A 105 4.26 -5.50 10.46
C THR A 105 4.24 -6.73 9.55
N VAL A 106 4.53 -6.57 8.26
CA VAL A 106 4.65 -7.69 7.32
C VAL A 106 5.83 -8.60 7.71
N THR A 107 6.97 -8.01 8.09
CA THR A 107 8.13 -8.79 8.54
C THR A 107 7.85 -9.55 9.84
N LEU A 108 7.19 -8.91 10.81
CA LEU A 108 6.83 -9.55 12.08
C LEU A 108 5.86 -10.71 11.90
N LEU A 109 4.85 -10.56 11.03
CA LEU A 109 3.89 -11.62 10.71
C LEU A 109 4.49 -12.72 9.84
N GLY A 110 5.40 -12.36 8.93
CA GLY A 110 6.12 -13.28 8.05
C GLY A 110 7.30 -14.01 8.71
N ARG A 111 7.64 -13.70 9.96
CA ARG A 111 8.83 -14.25 10.67
C ARG A 111 8.90 -15.79 10.77
N ARG A 112 7.76 -16.46 10.62
CA ARG A 112 7.66 -17.93 10.64
C ARG A 112 7.64 -18.54 9.23
N ASP A 113 7.63 -17.71 8.20
CA ASP A 113 7.64 -18.17 6.81
C ASP A 113 9.08 -18.53 6.39
N HIS A 114 9.25 -19.49 5.46
CA HIS A 114 10.56 -19.91 4.98
C HIS A 114 11.35 -18.73 4.37
N GLY A 115 12.60 -18.58 4.78
CA GLY A 115 13.49 -17.49 4.33
C GLY A 115 13.33 -16.17 5.10
N ALA A 116 12.66 -16.18 6.26
CA ALA A 116 12.55 -14.99 7.10
C ALA A 116 13.90 -14.65 7.76
N VAL A 117 14.26 -13.34 7.71
CA VAL A 117 15.46 -12.84 8.40
C VAL A 117 15.23 -12.82 9.91
N PRO A 118 16.21 -13.19 10.74
CA PRO A 118 16.11 -13.15 12.18
C PRO A 118 15.74 -11.75 12.69
N LEU A 119 14.73 -11.68 13.57
CA LEU A 119 14.23 -10.40 14.14
C LEU A 119 15.33 -9.59 14.83
N ALA A 120 16.34 -10.24 15.41
CA ALA A 120 17.46 -9.57 16.06
C ALA A 120 18.23 -8.64 15.10
N ARG A 121 18.37 -9.02 13.82
CA ARG A 121 19.02 -8.18 12.80
C ARG A 121 18.13 -7.00 12.34
N LEU A 122 16.82 -7.17 12.44
CA LEU A 122 15.84 -6.16 12.05
C LEU A 122 15.46 -5.21 13.22
N ALA A 123 15.91 -5.51 14.44
CA ALA A 123 15.51 -4.75 15.64
C ALA A 123 15.82 -3.24 15.52
N TRP A 124 17.02 -2.88 15.06
CA TRP A 124 17.42 -1.48 14.88
C TRP A 124 16.66 -0.76 13.77
N PRO A 125 16.58 -1.27 12.52
CA PRO A 125 15.72 -0.67 11.50
C PRO A 125 14.27 -0.50 11.95
N LEU A 126 13.72 -1.51 12.63
CA LEU A 126 12.36 -1.48 13.16
C LEU A 126 12.17 -0.41 14.24
N SER A 127 13.14 -0.24 15.15
CA SER A 127 13.06 0.79 16.19
C SER A 127 13.08 2.19 15.61
N LEU A 128 13.84 2.44 14.55
CA LEU A 128 13.85 3.73 13.85
C LEU A 128 12.49 4.04 13.22
N VAL A 129 11.86 3.05 12.59
CA VAL A 129 10.52 3.22 12.03
C VAL A 129 9.49 3.51 13.12
N VAL A 130 9.51 2.76 14.23
CA VAL A 130 8.61 2.99 15.39
C VAL A 130 8.83 4.38 15.98
N ALA A 131 10.08 4.83 16.11
CA ALA A 131 10.40 6.19 16.60
C ALA A 131 9.86 7.26 15.64
N GLY A 132 9.99 7.08 14.32
CA GLY A 132 9.41 7.97 13.31
C GLY A 132 7.90 8.09 13.44
N ILE A 133 7.21 6.97 13.68
CA ILE A 133 5.76 6.96 13.90
C ILE A 133 5.40 7.69 15.21
N ALA A 134 6.17 7.48 16.27
CA ALA A 134 5.95 8.19 17.54
C ALA A 134 6.06 9.70 17.34
N CYS A 135 7.07 10.18 16.59
CA CYS A 135 7.23 11.60 16.26
C CYS A 135 5.97 12.17 15.59
N ILE A 136 5.40 11.48 14.61
CA ILE A 136 4.24 12.00 13.90
C ILE A 136 2.96 11.96 14.73
N ASN A 137 2.80 10.93 15.57
CA ASN A 137 1.65 10.87 16.48
C ASN A 137 1.71 12.05 17.49
N ILE A 138 2.88 12.37 17.99
CA ILE A 138 3.07 13.56 18.84
C ILE A 138 2.69 14.83 18.05
N ASP A 139 3.14 14.97 16.79
CA ASP A 139 2.82 16.11 15.94
C ASP A 139 1.32 16.31 15.76
N VAL A 140 0.56 15.23 15.49
CA VAL A 140 -0.91 15.27 15.32
C VAL A 140 -1.62 15.87 16.55
N PHE A 141 -1.12 15.57 17.75
CA PHE A 141 -1.76 16.06 19.01
C PHE A 141 -1.24 17.41 19.47
N THR A 142 -0.02 17.82 19.09
CA THR A 142 0.59 19.06 19.55
C THR A 142 0.35 20.24 18.64
N VAL A 143 0.06 20.01 17.35
CA VAL A 143 -0.22 21.09 16.41
C VAL A 143 -1.61 21.64 16.65
N ALA A 144 -1.67 22.95 16.95
CA ALA A 144 -2.91 23.70 16.96
C ALA A 144 -3.36 23.92 15.50
N ASP A 145 -4.35 23.14 15.06
CA ASP A 145 -5.00 23.37 13.77
C ASP A 145 -5.77 24.69 13.79
N SER A 146 -5.77 25.40 12.66
CA SER A 146 -6.57 26.62 12.45
C SER A 146 -8.10 26.39 12.60
N THR A 147 -8.53 25.14 12.50
CA THR A 147 -9.86 24.65 12.86
C THR A 147 -9.71 23.57 13.93
N PRO A 148 -10.24 23.77 15.15
CA PRO A 148 -10.07 22.79 16.24
C PRO A 148 -10.83 21.50 15.90
N VAL A 149 -10.11 20.48 15.43
CA VAL A 149 -10.65 19.13 15.27
C VAL A 149 -10.79 18.49 16.65
N SER A 150 -11.95 17.91 16.95
CA SER A 150 -12.19 17.28 18.24
C SER A 150 -11.20 16.14 18.52
N ILE A 151 -10.85 15.92 19.78
CA ILE A 151 -10.00 14.79 20.19
C ILE A 151 -10.63 13.45 19.73
N ALA A 152 -11.94 13.33 19.82
CA ALA A 152 -12.67 12.14 19.34
C ALA A 152 -12.42 11.89 17.85
N THR A 153 -12.51 12.93 17.01
CA THR A 153 -12.22 12.82 15.57
C THR A 153 -10.78 12.39 15.31
N LYS A 154 -9.81 12.97 16.03
CA LYS A 154 -8.39 12.56 15.92
C LYS A 154 -8.19 11.09 16.29
N LEU A 155 -8.80 10.63 17.40
CA LEU A 155 -8.70 9.24 17.83
C LEU A 155 -9.34 8.27 16.82
N ILE A 156 -10.52 8.62 16.27
CA ILE A 156 -11.17 7.81 15.23
C ILE A 156 -10.29 7.77 13.97
N GLY A 157 -9.71 8.89 13.55
CA GLY A 157 -8.80 8.96 12.41
C GLY A 157 -7.56 8.09 12.58
N LEU A 158 -6.96 8.11 13.77
CA LEU A 158 -5.83 7.21 14.12
C LEU A 158 -6.26 5.74 14.11
N ALA A 159 -7.42 5.40 14.67
CA ALA A 159 -7.97 4.04 14.64
C ALA A 159 -8.22 3.57 13.20
N CYS A 160 -8.72 4.44 12.32
CA CYS A 160 -8.88 4.15 10.90
C CYS A 160 -7.52 3.89 10.21
N ALA A 161 -6.50 4.69 10.48
CA ALA A 161 -5.16 4.48 9.92
C ALA A 161 -4.53 3.16 10.38
N ILE A 162 -4.68 2.81 11.67
CA ILE A 162 -4.24 1.51 12.23
C ILE A 162 -5.03 0.36 11.62
N GLY A 163 -6.34 0.53 11.44
CA GLY A 163 -7.19 -0.46 10.77
C GLY A 163 -6.77 -0.68 9.32
N ALA A 164 -6.45 0.38 8.58
CA ALA A 164 -5.92 0.30 7.22
C ALA A 164 -4.59 -0.48 7.19
N LEU A 165 -3.65 -0.14 8.10
CA LEU A 165 -2.39 -0.87 8.27
C LEU A 165 -2.62 -2.36 8.51
N ALA A 166 -3.53 -2.72 9.42
CA ALA A 166 -3.85 -4.11 9.75
C ALA A 166 -4.44 -4.86 8.54
N CYS A 167 -5.38 -4.25 7.83
CA CYS A 167 -6.00 -4.81 6.63
C CYS A 167 -4.96 -5.10 5.55
N TRP A 168 -4.11 -4.14 5.24
CA TRP A 168 -3.10 -4.30 4.20
C TRP A 168 -1.98 -5.27 4.60
N THR A 169 -1.57 -5.26 5.88
CA THR A 169 -0.61 -6.24 6.42
C THR A 169 -1.13 -7.66 6.26
N TRP A 170 -2.39 -7.90 6.65
CA TRP A 170 -3.03 -9.20 6.48
C TRP A 170 -3.09 -9.61 5.00
N PHE A 171 -3.52 -8.68 4.12
CA PHE A 171 -3.53 -8.90 2.68
C PHE A 171 -2.16 -9.29 2.15
N ALA A 172 -1.11 -8.52 2.47
CA ALA A 172 0.23 -8.76 1.95
C ALA A 172 0.76 -10.16 2.31
N VAL A 173 0.57 -10.58 3.56
CA VAL A 173 1.01 -11.89 4.06
C VAL A 173 0.19 -13.02 3.43
N GLU A 174 -1.13 -12.93 3.46
CA GLU A 174 -2.01 -13.99 2.94
C GLU A 174 -1.93 -14.12 1.41
N ASN A 175 -1.82 -13.00 0.68
CA ASN A 175 -1.60 -13.02 -0.77
C ASN A 175 -0.28 -13.72 -1.13
N ALA A 176 0.81 -13.39 -0.42
CA ALA A 176 2.11 -14.03 -0.64
C ALA A 176 2.05 -15.54 -0.33
N ARG A 177 1.38 -15.93 0.76
CA ARG A 177 1.18 -17.34 1.12
C ARG A 177 0.33 -18.08 0.09
N TYR A 178 -0.74 -17.45 -0.40
CA TYR A 178 -1.61 -18.05 -1.40
C TYR A 178 -0.87 -18.25 -2.73
N LEU A 179 -0.16 -17.24 -3.22
CA LEU A 179 0.63 -17.33 -4.46
C LEU A 179 1.73 -18.40 -4.42
N ARG A 180 2.30 -18.68 -3.24
CA ARG A 180 3.26 -19.78 -3.09
C ARG A 180 2.62 -21.17 -3.15
N ARG A 181 1.37 -21.29 -2.71
CA ARG A 181 0.66 -22.59 -2.66
C ARG A 181 -0.02 -22.94 -3.99
N GLN A 182 -0.50 -21.94 -4.73
CA GLN A 182 -1.11 -22.13 -6.03
C GLN A 182 -0.06 -21.93 -7.14
N THR A 183 -0.08 -22.79 -8.16
CA THR A 183 0.90 -22.78 -9.26
C THR A 183 0.27 -22.57 -10.64
N HIS A 184 -1.05 -22.53 -10.71
CA HIS A 184 -1.78 -22.48 -11.99
C HIS A 184 -2.03 -21.06 -12.52
N PHE A 185 -1.75 -19.99 -11.73
CA PHE A 185 -1.73 -18.62 -12.19
C PHE A 185 -0.33 -18.01 -12.01
N ASN A 186 0.13 -17.26 -12.98
CA ASN A 186 1.29 -16.39 -12.80
C ASN A 186 0.90 -15.10 -12.05
N GLY A 187 1.90 -14.34 -11.57
CA GLY A 187 1.64 -13.14 -10.76
C GLY A 187 0.83 -12.06 -11.49
N ASN A 188 0.97 -11.95 -12.82
CA ASN A 188 0.20 -10.98 -13.61
C ASN A 188 -1.26 -11.43 -13.79
N GLU A 189 -1.49 -12.70 -14.11
CA GLU A 189 -2.83 -13.29 -14.20
C GLU A 189 -3.58 -13.16 -12.88
N TRP A 190 -2.90 -13.41 -11.75
CA TRP A 190 -3.47 -13.24 -10.41
C TRP A 190 -3.82 -11.78 -10.11
N SER A 191 -2.93 -10.83 -10.44
CA SER A 191 -3.21 -9.39 -10.28
C SER A 191 -4.41 -8.92 -11.09
N VAL A 192 -4.55 -9.42 -12.33
CA VAL A 192 -5.70 -9.11 -13.19
C VAL A 192 -7.00 -9.67 -12.61
N LEU A 193 -7.01 -10.93 -12.18
CA LEU A 193 -8.18 -11.54 -11.52
C LEU A 193 -8.56 -10.80 -10.23
N TRP A 194 -7.57 -10.43 -9.43
CA TRP A 194 -7.77 -9.64 -8.22
C TRP A 194 -8.40 -8.28 -8.51
N GLY A 195 -7.93 -7.60 -9.56
CA GLY A 195 -8.50 -6.33 -10.03
C GLY A 195 -9.95 -6.47 -10.51
N VAL A 196 -10.27 -7.52 -11.27
CA VAL A 196 -11.65 -7.79 -11.73
C VAL A 196 -12.59 -8.04 -10.54
N VAL A 197 -12.17 -8.87 -9.58
CA VAL A 197 -12.98 -9.14 -8.37
C VAL A 197 -13.12 -7.87 -7.52
N THR A 198 -12.05 -7.09 -7.37
CA THR A 198 -12.10 -5.80 -6.67
C THR A 198 -13.08 -4.85 -7.36
N GLY A 199 -13.09 -4.81 -8.69
CA GLY A 199 -14.02 -4.00 -9.46
C GLY A 199 -15.48 -4.40 -9.29
N ALA A 200 -15.77 -5.69 -9.27
CA ALA A 200 -17.11 -6.20 -8.99
C ALA A 200 -17.59 -5.80 -7.58
N LEU A 201 -16.71 -5.88 -6.57
CA LEU A 201 -17.01 -5.42 -5.23
C LEU A 201 -17.14 -3.89 -5.16
N GLY A 202 -16.30 -3.13 -5.89
CA GLY A 202 -16.42 -1.67 -6.04
C GLY A 202 -17.75 -1.26 -6.66
N ALA A 203 -18.17 -1.97 -7.72
CA ALA A 203 -19.50 -1.76 -8.30
C ALA A 203 -20.63 -2.08 -7.31
N ALA A 204 -20.48 -3.11 -6.49
CA ALA A 204 -21.45 -3.42 -5.43
C ALA A 204 -21.56 -2.32 -4.35
N LEU A 205 -20.49 -1.55 -4.09
CA LEU A 205 -20.58 -0.40 -3.18
C LEU A 205 -21.56 0.68 -3.69
N TRP A 206 -21.74 0.82 -5.00
CA TRP A 206 -22.75 1.75 -5.54
C TRP A 206 -24.19 1.35 -5.18
N LEU A 207 -24.46 0.05 -5.01
CA LEU A 207 -25.75 -0.41 -4.49
C LEU A 207 -25.94 0.03 -3.04
N VAL A 208 -24.87 -0.01 -2.22
CA VAL A 208 -24.91 0.53 -0.85
C VAL A 208 -25.16 2.03 -0.88
N VAL A 209 -24.47 2.77 -1.73
CA VAL A 209 -24.67 4.22 -1.93
C VAL A 209 -26.12 4.52 -2.31
N ALA A 210 -26.70 3.75 -3.23
CA ALA A 210 -28.06 3.97 -3.74
C ALA A 210 -29.17 3.75 -2.69
N VAL A 211 -28.92 2.90 -1.69
CA VAL A 211 -29.92 2.62 -0.61
C VAL A 211 -29.72 3.49 0.63
N MET A 212 -28.64 4.27 0.69
CA MET A 212 -28.40 5.19 1.81
C MET A 212 -29.36 6.39 1.75
N PRO A 213 -29.81 6.90 2.91
CA PRO A 213 -30.68 8.07 2.94
C PRO A 213 -30.06 9.28 2.21
N SER A 214 -30.86 10.03 1.46
CA SER A 214 -30.42 11.24 0.80
C SER A 214 -29.81 12.23 1.80
N GLY A 215 -28.61 12.73 1.51
CA GLY A 215 -27.87 13.63 2.42
C GLY A 215 -27.01 12.94 3.48
N SER A 216 -27.07 11.62 3.63
CA SER A 216 -26.18 10.89 4.55
C SER A 216 -24.75 10.74 4.02
N LEU A 217 -24.58 10.87 2.70
CA LEU A 217 -23.28 10.85 2.03
C LEU A 217 -22.88 12.24 1.63
N GLN A 218 -21.66 12.61 1.96
CA GLN A 218 -21.07 13.83 1.47
C GLN A 218 -20.72 13.66 -0.02
N ALA A 219 -21.40 14.42 -0.87
CA ALA A 219 -21.16 14.47 -2.32
C ALA A 219 -21.53 15.86 -2.84
N PRO A 220 -20.77 16.42 -3.79
CA PRO A 220 -21.07 17.69 -4.41
C PRO A 220 -22.27 17.57 -5.35
N LEU A 221 -23.00 18.69 -5.54
CA LEU A 221 -24.16 18.77 -6.45
C LEU A 221 -23.77 19.13 -7.88
N GLY A 222 -22.54 19.58 -8.13
CA GLY A 222 -22.11 20.08 -9.44
C GLY A 222 -21.40 19.02 -10.30
N ASP A 223 -21.71 19.03 -11.61
CA ASP A 223 -21.15 18.04 -12.57
C ASP A 223 -19.64 18.15 -12.75
N GLU A 224 -19.06 19.35 -12.60
CA GLU A 224 -17.62 19.58 -12.75
C GLU A 224 -16.79 18.79 -11.71
N ARG A 225 -17.28 18.71 -10.49
CA ARG A 225 -16.62 17.95 -9.42
C ARG A 225 -16.69 16.43 -9.68
N TRP A 226 -17.78 15.94 -10.27
CA TRP A 226 -17.90 14.55 -10.69
C TRP A 226 -16.96 14.20 -11.85
N HIS A 227 -16.72 15.14 -12.78
CA HIS A 227 -15.71 14.95 -13.80
C HIS A 227 -14.31 14.75 -13.17
N SER A 228 -13.91 15.64 -12.26
CA SER A 228 -12.65 15.53 -11.51
C SER A 228 -12.55 14.21 -10.72
N PHE A 229 -13.66 13.80 -10.09
CA PHE A 229 -13.77 12.54 -9.37
C PHE A 229 -13.44 11.34 -10.28
N TRP A 230 -14.08 11.24 -11.45
CA TRP A 230 -13.84 10.10 -12.36
C TRP A 230 -12.45 10.14 -12.99
N MET A 231 -11.94 11.31 -13.34
CA MET A 231 -10.59 11.46 -13.90
C MET A 231 -9.50 11.06 -12.90
N LEU A 232 -9.61 11.48 -11.64
CA LEU A 232 -8.66 11.12 -10.59
C LEU A 232 -8.73 9.63 -10.24
N ASN A 233 -9.93 9.06 -10.15
CA ASN A 233 -10.10 7.64 -9.90
C ASN A 233 -9.58 6.78 -11.07
N LEU A 234 -9.76 7.21 -12.33
CA LEU A 234 -9.14 6.56 -13.49
C LEU A 234 -7.62 6.66 -13.43
N GLY A 235 -7.09 7.84 -13.08
CA GLY A 235 -5.65 8.03 -12.87
C GLY A 235 -5.07 7.08 -11.82
N LEU A 236 -5.75 6.90 -10.68
CA LEU A 236 -5.36 5.92 -9.67
C LEU A 236 -5.49 4.48 -10.16
N ALA A 237 -6.54 4.15 -10.90
CA ALA A 237 -6.74 2.81 -11.44
C ALA A 237 -5.61 2.40 -12.40
N VAL A 238 -5.23 3.29 -13.31
CA VAL A 238 -4.13 3.06 -14.26
C VAL A 238 -2.78 3.18 -13.56
N GLY A 239 -2.54 4.28 -12.86
CA GLY A 239 -1.24 4.60 -12.25
C GLY A 239 -0.93 3.71 -11.05
N ALA A 240 -1.67 3.88 -9.96
CA ALA A 240 -1.38 3.21 -8.70
C ALA A 240 -1.73 1.72 -8.75
N SER A 241 -2.88 1.35 -9.32
CA SER A 241 -3.35 -0.03 -9.26
C SER A 241 -2.75 -0.90 -10.37
N TRP A 242 -2.76 -0.48 -11.63
CA TRP A 242 -2.27 -1.33 -12.74
C TRP A 242 -0.76 -1.19 -12.94
N LEU A 243 -0.25 0.00 -13.23
CA LEU A 243 1.18 0.22 -13.44
C LEU A 243 2.00 0.03 -12.16
N GLY A 244 1.52 0.55 -11.03
CA GLY A 244 2.17 0.41 -9.73
C GLY A 244 2.35 -1.04 -9.33
N ASN A 245 1.31 -1.88 -9.45
CA ASN A 245 1.40 -3.32 -9.20
C ASN A 245 2.32 -4.04 -10.21
N GLY A 246 2.31 -3.63 -11.48
CA GLY A 246 3.23 -4.17 -12.49
C GLY A 246 4.70 -3.90 -12.15
N LEU A 247 5.02 -2.66 -11.77
CA LEU A 247 6.35 -2.25 -11.32
C LEU A 247 6.76 -2.96 -10.03
N TRP A 248 5.84 -3.08 -9.07
CA TRP A 248 6.06 -3.83 -7.84
C TRP A 248 6.37 -5.30 -8.10
N ASN A 249 5.60 -5.96 -8.96
CA ASN A 249 5.86 -7.34 -9.36
C ASN A 249 7.22 -7.50 -10.04
N ALA A 250 7.62 -6.51 -10.87
CA ALA A 250 8.94 -6.48 -11.50
C ALA A 250 10.09 -6.24 -10.50
N ALA A 251 9.86 -5.44 -9.46
CA ALA A 251 10.77 -5.26 -8.34
C ALA A 251 10.92 -6.55 -7.53
N SER A 252 9.80 -7.13 -7.09
CA SER A 252 9.75 -8.34 -6.26
C SER A 252 10.40 -9.57 -6.91
N LYS A 253 10.41 -9.64 -8.25
CA LYS A 253 11.13 -10.70 -8.99
C LYS A 253 12.65 -10.50 -9.00
N ARG A 254 13.15 -9.31 -8.68
CA ARG A 254 14.57 -8.91 -8.78
C ARG A 254 15.22 -8.65 -7.44
N LEU A 255 14.42 -8.52 -6.39
CA LEU A 255 14.88 -8.20 -5.05
C LEU A 255 14.55 -9.35 -4.10
N PRO A 256 15.38 -9.60 -3.07
CA PRO A 256 15.02 -10.48 -1.96
C PRO A 256 13.69 -10.02 -1.33
N LEU A 257 12.91 -10.97 -0.80
CA LEU A 257 11.57 -10.70 -0.25
C LEU A 257 11.59 -9.61 0.84
N THR A 258 12.59 -9.65 1.70
CA THR A 258 12.80 -8.68 2.79
C THR A 258 13.11 -7.28 2.25
N LEU A 259 13.91 -7.16 1.21
CA LEU A 259 14.23 -5.88 0.57
C LEU A 259 13.02 -5.34 -0.22
N SER A 260 12.29 -6.22 -0.90
CA SER A 260 11.03 -5.82 -1.56
C SER A 260 10.06 -5.18 -0.58
N GLY A 261 9.81 -5.80 0.59
CA GLY A 261 8.94 -5.26 1.63
C GLY A 261 9.34 -3.84 2.07
N GLN A 262 10.64 -3.55 2.09
CA GLN A 262 11.13 -2.24 2.51
C GLN A 262 10.96 -1.15 1.44
N MET A 263 10.86 -1.51 0.16
CA MET A 263 10.57 -0.56 -0.90
C MET A 263 9.20 0.12 -0.73
N ILE A 264 8.30 -0.47 0.07
CA ILE A 264 6.99 0.14 0.41
C ILE A 264 7.18 1.49 1.12
N VAL A 265 8.28 1.72 1.81
CA VAL A 265 8.56 3.03 2.45
C VAL A 265 8.57 4.18 1.44
N PHE A 266 8.93 3.92 0.18
CA PHE A 266 8.85 4.95 -0.85
C PHE A 266 7.43 5.45 -1.11
N GLU A 267 6.40 4.62 -0.91
CA GLU A 267 5.00 5.07 -0.93
C GLU A 267 4.77 6.18 0.10
N THR A 268 5.22 5.98 1.34
CA THR A 268 5.11 6.99 2.41
C THR A 268 5.90 8.26 2.09
N LEU A 269 7.14 8.13 1.61
CA LEU A 269 7.97 9.28 1.29
C LEU A 269 7.35 10.12 0.15
N PHE A 270 6.82 9.49 -0.88
CA PHE A 270 6.14 10.19 -1.96
C PHE A 270 4.78 10.76 -1.53
N ALA A 271 4.03 10.07 -0.67
CA ALA A 271 2.79 10.59 -0.10
C ALA A 271 3.04 11.90 0.68
N LEU A 272 4.09 11.92 1.51
CA LEU A 272 4.53 13.14 2.23
C LEU A 272 4.98 14.24 1.26
N LEU A 273 5.80 13.90 0.27
CA LEU A 273 6.22 14.86 -0.74
C LEU A 273 5.01 15.50 -1.44
N TYR A 274 4.05 14.69 -1.87
CA TYR A 274 2.83 15.18 -2.53
C TYR A 274 1.98 16.02 -1.59
N ALA A 275 1.89 15.65 -0.31
CA ALA A 275 1.19 16.44 0.71
C ALA A 275 1.82 17.82 0.88
N PHE A 276 3.15 17.91 1.03
CA PHE A 276 3.86 19.17 1.20
C PHE A 276 3.76 20.08 -0.03
N VAL A 277 3.85 19.49 -1.24
CA VAL A 277 3.67 20.23 -2.49
C VAL A 277 2.23 20.75 -2.63
N TYR A 278 1.24 19.91 -2.30
CA TYR A 278 -0.17 20.29 -2.37
C TYR A 278 -0.55 21.38 -1.36
N ASP A 279 -0.09 21.22 -0.11
CA ASP A 279 -0.36 22.18 0.98
C ASP A 279 0.56 23.42 0.90
N GLN A 280 1.51 23.49 -0.08
CA GLN A 280 2.48 24.59 -0.27
C GLN A 280 3.23 24.93 1.03
N ARG A 281 3.63 23.92 1.79
CA ARG A 281 4.31 24.07 3.07
C ARG A 281 5.55 23.20 3.19
N LEU A 282 6.48 23.62 4.03
CA LEU A 282 7.62 22.78 4.42
C LEU A 282 7.23 21.80 5.53
N PRO A 283 7.96 20.67 5.64
CA PRO A 283 7.78 19.73 6.74
C PRO A 283 8.02 20.41 8.10
N ARG A 284 7.20 20.10 9.09
CA ARG A 284 7.40 20.49 10.47
C ARG A 284 8.58 19.73 11.10
N PRO A 285 9.15 20.18 12.23
CA PRO A 285 10.32 19.52 12.84
C PRO A 285 10.10 18.02 13.14
N LEU A 286 8.93 17.66 13.68
CA LEU A 286 8.60 16.26 13.97
C LEU A 286 8.34 15.44 12.69
N GLU A 287 7.73 16.03 11.64
CA GLU A 287 7.60 15.39 10.32
C GLU A 287 8.98 15.18 9.68
N THR A 288 9.88 16.17 9.78
CA THR A 288 11.27 16.04 9.32
C THR A 288 12.01 14.94 10.05
N ALA A 289 11.90 14.87 11.37
CA ALA A 289 12.50 13.82 12.18
C ALA A 289 11.95 12.44 11.77
N ALA A 290 10.63 12.31 11.58
CA ALA A 290 10.00 11.07 11.12
C ALA A 290 10.53 10.63 9.75
N ILE A 291 10.63 11.55 8.78
CA ILE A 291 11.18 11.27 7.44
C ILE A 291 12.63 10.76 7.54
N LEU A 292 13.47 11.45 8.31
CA LEU A 292 14.87 11.06 8.48
C LEU A 292 15.00 9.67 9.13
N LEU A 293 14.19 9.38 10.15
CA LEU A 293 14.17 8.08 10.82
C LEU A 293 13.70 6.95 9.88
N LEU A 294 12.66 7.19 9.07
CA LEU A 294 12.19 6.24 8.07
C LEU A 294 13.26 5.97 7.01
N VAL A 295 13.85 7.02 6.44
CA VAL A 295 14.91 6.89 5.42
C VAL A 295 16.11 6.16 6.00
N ALA A 296 16.56 6.53 7.22
CA ALA A 296 17.68 5.86 7.89
C ALA A 296 17.40 4.37 8.14
N GLY A 297 16.19 4.03 8.61
CA GLY A 297 15.76 2.66 8.83
C GLY A 297 15.81 1.81 7.54
N VAL A 298 15.31 2.35 6.42
CA VAL A 298 15.34 1.67 5.13
C VAL A 298 16.76 1.55 4.59
N CYS A 299 17.55 2.63 4.60
CA CYS A 299 18.93 2.59 4.12
C CYS A 299 19.78 1.59 4.89
N TRP A 300 19.57 1.53 6.21
CA TRP A 300 20.25 0.54 7.06
C TRP A 300 19.86 -0.88 6.68
N SER A 301 18.58 -1.13 6.52
CA SER A 301 18.08 -2.43 6.15
C SER A 301 18.57 -2.88 4.76
N VAL A 302 18.62 -1.98 3.77
CA VAL A 302 19.17 -2.25 2.43
C VAL A 302 20.65 -2.65 2.52
N ARG A 303 21.44 -1.96 3.35
CA ARG A 303 22.87 -2.30 3.57
C ARG A 303 23.04 -3.68 4.18
N GLN A 304 22.27 -4.03 5.22
CA GLN A 304 22.36 -5.36 5.84
C GLN A 304 22.06 -6.50 4.87
N HIS A 305 21.16 -6.31 3.91
CA HIS A 305 20.87 -7.32 2.90
C HIS A 305 21.95 -7.43 1.82
N ALA A 306 22.60 -6.32 1.47
CA ALA A 306 23.73 -6.34 0.53
C ALA A 306 24.93 -7.09 1.10
N ASP A 307 25.19 -6.95 2.40
CA ASP A 307 26.28 -7.62 3.08
C ASP A 307 26.05 -9.15 3.22
N ASP A 308 24.80 -9.58 3.41
CA ASP A 308 24.45 -11.01 3.46
C ASP A 308 24.58 -11.70 2.09
N ASP A 309 24.21 -11.02 0.98
CA ASP A 309 24.37 -11.54 -0.39
C ASP A 309 25.85 -11.76 -0.74
N THR A 310 26.74 -10.86 -0.31
CA THR A 310 28.20 -10.98 -0.52
C THR A 310 28.82 -12.09 0.33
N SER A 311 28.39 -12.24 1.59
CA SER A 311 28.88 -13.28 2.50
C SER A 311 28.42 -14.67 2.07
N GLY A 312 27.19 -14.79 1.54
CA GLY A 312 26.66 -16.06 1.00
C GLY A 312 27.39 -16.53 -0.26
N ALA A 313 27.75 -15.62 -1.15
CA ALA A 313 28.50 -15.91 -2.37
C ALA A 313 29.93 -16.41 -2.06
N THR A 314 30.62 -15.75 -1.14
CA THR A 314 32.00 -16.14 -0.72
C THR A 314 32.02 -17.52 -0.07
N SER A 315 31.04 -17.89 0.74
CA SER A 315 30.95 -19.20 1.40
C SER A 315 30.63 -20.34 0.43
N ILE A 316 30.00 -20.08 -0.70
CA ILE A 316 29.74 -21.06 -1.76
C ILE A 316 31.00 -21.28 -2.61
N GLU A 317 31.74 -20.22 -2.94
CA GLU A 317 33.02 -20.31 -3.67
C GLU A 317 34.08 -21.05 -2.84
N GLU A 318 34.16 -20.81 -1.53
CA GLU A 318 35.11 -21.50 -0.63
C GLU A 318 34.82 -23.00 -0.47
N LYS A 319 33.51 -23.39 -0.52
CA LYS A 319 33.10 -24.80 -0.52
C LYS A 319 33.24 -25.51 -1.87
N ALA A 320 33.35 -24.75 -2.96
CA ALA A 320 33.50 -25.29 -4.31
C ALA A 320 34.97 -25.47 -4.75
N GLN A 321 35.97 -25.03 -3.96
CA GLN A 321 37.39 -25.32 -4.21
C GLN A 321 37.68 -26.76 -3.78
N PRO A 322 38.07 -27.65 -4.70
CA PRO A 322 38.50 -28.98 -4.35
C PRO A 322 39.77 -28.90 -3.50
N SER A 323 39.74 -29.54 -2.34
CA SER A 323 40.93 -29.76 -1.49
C SER A 323 41.98 -30.46 -2.34
N VAL A 324 42.99 -29.73 -2.80
CA VAL A 324 44.20 -30.29 -3.38
C VAL A 324 45.04 -30.79 -2.23
N HIS A 325 45.00 -32.09 -2.00
CA HIS A 325 45.99 -32.84 -1.23
C HIS A 325 46.54 -33.96 -2.07
#